data_90b0f81b1048cb7135d4c900de57e4d0
#
_entry.id   90b0f81b1048cb7135d4c900de57e4d0
#
_cell.length_a   1.000
_cell.length_b   1.000
_cell.length_c   1.000
_cell.angle_alpha   90.00
_cell.angle_beta   90.00
_cell.angle_gamma   90.00
#
_symmetry.space_group_name_H-M   'P 1'
#
loop_
_entity.id
_entity.type
_entity.pdbx_description
1 polymer ?
#
loop_
_entity_poly.entity_id
_entity_poly.type
_entity_poly.pdbx_seq_one_letter_code
_entity_poly.pdbx_strand_id
1 'polypeptide(L)'
;MKKSLSIGLLSAVIVAALSTAPVEARELIYGSWLGSNNSTNVKTLEPHFAKIKEATHGEIEWKMVGGAQLANGPGTPDAVKDGLMDAGLVMAPYVPKMLPATNMIFSQSLIGDDFLASIGAMNEVLMLGCPECHEEFKRNGAVGFVGYGVTPYQFLCRGDVKTVEDLKGKKVRGSGGGVNIIEIAGGTPVSMPPNDATSALERGTLDCVLGGVQWLRSFGYMDVVDTVINAPMGMGGPPVMMYINRGVWESMTPEQRKAHVDLAASMAATEAFDAQLLLDQEVIAEAKGKGVTFVEGGEPFTKIMEERDKVQYGINAENAKAAGVKNPEAILDFYLASYEKWKKIISDEGIDTRDKLAAALQREVYSKVDPESL
;
A
#
# COMPACT_ATOMS: atom_id res chain seq x y z
N MET A 1 26.44 -81.75 43.24
CA MET A 1 25.22 -80.95 43.00
C MET A 1 25.64 -79.48 42.69
N LYS A 2 25.69 -79.10 41.44
CA LYS A 2 26.07 -77.78 41.01
C LYS A 2 24.80 -77.03 40.71
N LYS A 3 24.51 -75.93 41.40
CA LYS A 3 23.42 -74.99 41.09
C LYS A 3 23.97 -73.90 40.16
N SER A 4 23.45 -73.82 38.93
CA SER A 4 23.72 -72.76 37.99
C SER A 4 22.81 -71.58 38.28
N LEU A 5 23.39 -70.39 38.42
CA LEU A 5 22.73 -69.14 38.62
C LEU A 5 22.59 -68.45 37.22
N SER A 6 21.37 -68.29 36.74
CA SER A 6 21.08 -67.56 35.49
C SER A 6 20.89 -66.08 35.82
N ILE A 7 21.76 -65.24 35.29
CA ILE A 7 21.66 -63.80 35.38
C ILE A 7 20.84 -63.33 34.14
N GLY A 8 19.62 -62.85 34.37
CA GLY A 8 18.80 -62.20 33.33
C GLY A 8 19.23 -60.75 33.14
N LEU A 9 19.72 -60.41 31.95
CA LEU A 9 19.94 -59.03 31.53
C LEU A 9 18.56 -58.38 31.21
N LEU A 10 18.14 -57.44 32.05
CA LEU A 10 17.04 -56.51 31.74
C LEU A 10 17.59 -55.35 30.88
N SER A 11 17.30 -55.35 29.60
CA SER A 11 17.59 -54.20 28.71
C SER A 11 16.54 -53.12 28.95
N ALA A 12 16.89 -52.07 29.64
CA ALA A 12 16.04 -50.85 29.76
C ALA A 12 16.12 -50.03 28.47
N VAL A 13 15.02 -50.03 27.69
CA VAL A 13 14.84 -49.15 26.56
C VAL A 13 14.48 -47.76 27.12
N ILE A 14 15.42 -46.84 27.09
CA ILE A 14 15.18 -45.43 27.40
C ILE A 14 14.52 -44.82 26.15
N VAL A 15 13.19 -44.66 26.17
CA VAL A 15 12.47 -43.84 25.20
C VAL A 15 12.73 -42.37 25.58
N ALA A 16 13.63 -41.73 24.86
CA ALA A 16 13.82 -40.28 24.94
C ALA A 16 12.57 -39.62 24.37
N ALA A 17 11.65 -39.21 25.23
CA ALA A 17 10.57 -38.30 24.85
C ALA A 17 11.23 -36.96 24.48
N LEU A 18 11.33 -36.67 23.20
CA LEU A 18 11.61 -35.33 22.71
C LEU A 18 10.46 -34.43 23.16
N SER A 19 10.64 -33.77 24.30
CA SER A 19 9.77 -32.68 24.73
C SER A 19 9.97 -31.54 23.75
N THR A 20 9.06 -31.40 22.79
CA THR A 20 8.93 -30.14 22.02
C THR A 20 8.47 -29.09 23.02
N ALA A 21 9.40 -28.30 23.56
CA ALA A 21 9.04 -27.10 24.28
C ALA A 21 8.19 -26.24 23.32
N PRO A 22 7.08 -25.65 23.79
CA PRO A 22 6.35 -24.72 22.95
C PRO A 22 7.32 -23.60 22.54
N VAL A 23 7.48 -23.40 21.23
CA VAL A 23 8.21 -22.25 20.72
C VAL A 23 7.38 -21.02 21.13
N GLU A 24 7.94 -20.19 22.02
CA GLU A 24 7.29 -18.94 22.38
C GLU A 24 7.30 -18.03 21.15
N ALA A 25 6.11 -17.63 20.69
CA ALA A 25 5.97 -16.76 19.55
C ALA A 25 6.69 -15.43 19.79
N ARG A 26 7.53 -15.02 18.85
CA ARG A 26 8.06 -13.66 18.84
C ARG A 26 6.96 -12.70 18.43
N GLU A 27 6.48 -11.91 19.37
CA GLU A 27 5.50 -10.87 19.14
C GLU A 27 6.16 -9.64 18.51
N LEU A 28 5.66 -9.20 17.36
CA LEU A 28 6.10 -8.03 16.62
C LEU A 28 4.95 -7.02 16.49
N ILE A 29 5.25 -5.74 16.65
CA ILE A 29 4.27 -4.67 16.62
C ILE A 29 4.20 -4.05 15.24
N TYR A 30 3.02 -4.07 14.61
CA TYR A 30 2.72 -3.34 13.39
C TYR A 30 1.91 -2.08 13.73
N GLY A 31 2.51 -0.90 13.55
CA GLY A 31 1.83 0.38 13.72
C GLY A 31 1.12 0.83 12.45
N SER A 32 -0.19 1.09 12.54
CA SER A 32 -0.96 1.65 11.43
C SER A 32 -1.53 3.03 11.78
N TRP A 33 -1.23 4.02 10.94
CA TRP A 33 -1.84 5.34 11.07
C TRP A 33 -3.29 5.38 10.54
N LEU A 34 -3.72 4.35 9.83
CA LEU A 34 -5.10 4.17 9.41
C LEU A 34 -5.99 3.87 10.64
N GLY A 35 -7.24 4.30 10.61
CA GLY A 35 -8.21 3.97 11.66
C GLY A 35 -8.26 2.47 11.92
N SER A 36 -8.48 2.05 13.17
CA SER A 36 -8.44 0.62 13.55
C SER A 36 -9.35 -0.26 12.69
N ASN A 37 -10.51 0.25 12.29
CA ASN A 37 -11.47 -0.47 11.44
C ASN A 37 -11.30 -0.17 9.94
N ASN A 38 -10.19 0.46 9.52
CA ASN A 38 -9.93 0.69 8.12
C ASN A 38 -9.81 -0.64 7.35
N SER A 39 -10.33 -0.68 6.11
CA SER A 39 -10.36 -1.90 5.28
C SER A 39 -9.00 -2.54 5.07
N THR A 40 -7.95 -1.75 4.85
CA THR A 40 -6.57 -2.24 4.72
C THR A 40 -6.14 -3.01 5.96
N ASN A 41 -6.43 -2.50 7.17
CA ASN A 41 -6.10 -3.20 8.41
C ASN A 41 -6.87 -4.52 8.54
N VAL A 42 -8.22 -4.45 8.48
CA VAL A 42 -9.07 -5.60 8.85
C VAL A 42 -9.29 -6.62 7.73
N LYS A 43 -9.24 -6.21 6.46
CA LYS A 43 -9.44 -7.13 5.31
C LYS A 43 -8.12 -7.64 4.75
N THR A 44 -7.02 -6.90 4.91
CA THR A 44 -5.73 -7.27 4.29
C THR A 44 -4.67 -7.63 5.33
N LEU A 45 -4.26 -6.69 6.18
CA LEU A 45 -3.09 -6.87 7.05
C LEU A 45 -3.34 -7.94 8.12
N GLU A 46 -4.37 -7.81 8.94
CA GLU A 46 -4.65 -8.78 10.02
C GLU A 46 -4.85 -10.22 9.52
N PRO A 47 -5.60 -10.50 8.43
CA PRO A 47 -5.69 -11.84 7.88
C PRO A 47 -4.34 -12.38 7.37
N HIS A 48 -3.47 -11.52 6.82
CA HIS A 48 -2.14 -11.95 6.37
C HIS A 48 -1.17 -12.14 7.54
N PHE A 49 -1.30 -11.40 8.63
CA PHE A 49 -0.55 -11.67 9.86
C PHE A 49 -0.86 -13.06 10.43
N ALA A 50 -2.13 -13.47 10.37
CA ALA A 50 -2.52 -14.82 10.75
C ALA A 50 -1.87 -15.90 9.83
N LYS A 51 -1.82 -15.64 8.50
CA LYS A 51 -1.14 -16.54 7.56
C LYS A 51 0.37 -16.58 7.77
N ILE A 52 1.02 -15.45 8.08
CA ILE A 52 2.45 -15.40 8.44
C ILE A 52 2.70 -16.24 9.69
N LYS A 53 1.86 -16.11 10.72
CA LYS A 53 1.96 -16.92 11.93
C LYS A 53 1.85 -18.41 11.62
N GLU A 54 0.90 -18.81 10.76
CA GLU A 54 0.77 -20.20 10.30
C GLU A 54 1.99 -20.66 9.52
N ALA A 55 2.45 -19.88 8.53
CA ALA A 55 3.59 -20.23 7.68
C ALA A 55 4.93 -20.28 8.45
N THR A 56 5.03 -19.61 9.57
CA THR A 56 6.19 -19.64 10.51
C THR A 56 5.97 -20.57 11.69
N HIS A 57 5.00 -21.49 11.63
CA HIS A 57 4.66 -22.46 12.69
C HIS A 57 4.44 -21.83 14.07
N GLY A 58 3.93 -20.59 14.08
CA GLY A 58 3.68 -19.83 15.30
C GLY A 58 4.90 -19.06 15.86
N GLU A 59 6.04 -19.11 15.18
CA GLU A 59 7.27 -18.43 15.64
C GLU A 59 7.18 -16.90 15.53
N ILE A 60 6.46 -16.37 14.52
CA ILE A 60 6.25 -14.93 14.32
C ILE A 60 4.77 -14.60 14.49
N GLU A 61 4.46 -13.66 15.36
CA GLU A 61 3.13 -13.12 15.56
C GLU A 61 3.13 -11.58 15.44
N TRP A 62 2.47 -11.06 14.40
CA TRP A 62 2.27 -9.63 14.24
C TRP A 62 1.03 -9.15 15.01
N LYS A 63 1.19 -8.10 15.80
CA LYS A 63 0.09 -7.41 16.48
C LYS A 63 -0.16 -6.04 15.88
N MET A 64 -1.39 -5.81 15.44
CA MET A 64 -1.84 -4.52 14.91
C MET A 64 -2.11 -3.50 16.02
N VAL A 65 -1.52 -2.32 15.89
CA VAL A 65 -1.85 -1.13 16.67
C VAL A 65 -2.29 -0.02 15.71
N GLY A 66 -3.59 0.10 15.50
CA GLY A 66 -4.20 1.03 14.53
C GLY A 66 -4.52 2.40 15.12
N GLY A 67 -5.04 3.30 14.26
CA GLY A 67 -5.56 4.61 14.67
C GLY A 67 -4.48 5.63 15.04
N ALA A 68 -3.29 5.54 14.46
CA ALA A 68 -2.16 6.44 14.71
C ALA A 68 -1.72 6.50 16.20
N GLN A 69 -1.98 5.44 16.97
CA GLN A 69 -1.64 5.41 18.41
C GLN A 69 -0.13 5.46 18.66
N LEU A 70 0.69 4.86 17.78
CA LEU A 70 2.15 4.85 17.88
C LEU A 70 2.78 5.97 17.06
N ALA A 71 2.31 6.18 15.83
CA ALA A 71 2.78 7.23 14.94
C ALA A 71 1.71 7.63 13.93
N ASN A 72 1.70 8.89 13.49
CA ASN A 72 0.93 9.32 12.34
C ASN A 72 1.64 8.93 11.03
N GLY A 73 0.98 9.15 9.88
CA GLY A 73 1.55 8.76 8.57
C GLY A 73 2.96 9.29 8.30
N PRO A 74 3.22 10.60 8.45
CA PRO A 74 4.57 11.16 8.29
C PRO A 74 5.59 10.65 9.30
N GLY A 75 5.19 10.33 10.52
CA GLY A 75 6.07 9.86 11.59
C GLY A 75 6.37 8.35 11.55
N THR A 76 5.64 7.59 10.71
CA THR A 76 5.78 6.13 10.64
C THR A 76 7.21 5.67 10.33
N PRO A 77 7.96 6.22 9.33
CA PRO A 77 9.31 5.77 9.05
C PRO A 77 10.28 5.94 10.22
N ASP A 78 10.22 7.09 10.91
CA ASP A 78 11.08 7.34 12.08
C ASP A 78 10.69 6.41 13.26
N ALA A 79 9.40 6.20 13.50
CA ALA A 79 8.93 5.29 14.55
C ALA A 79 9.38 3.84 14.33
N VAL A 80 9.41 3.37 13.07
CA VAL A 80 9.97 2.06 12.71
C VAL A 80 11.48 2.05 12.90
N LYS A 81 12.20 3.07 12.42
CA LYS A 81 13.64 3.18 12.55
C LYS A 81 14.10 3.16 14.01
N ASP A 82 13.40 3.89 14.86
CA ASP A 82 13.74 4.05 16.28
C ASP A 82 13.24 2.89 17.15
N GLY A 83 12.54 1.89 16.56
CA GLY A 83 12.05 0.69 17.23
C GLY A 83 10.85 0.94 18.16
N LEU A 84 10.09 2.03 17.96
CA LEU A 84 8.82 2.23 18.65
C LEU A 84 7.76 1.23 18.17
N MET A 85 7.90 0.76 16.94
CA MET A 85 7.17 -0.33 16.33
C MET A 85 8.08 -1.09 15.35
N ASP A 86 7.80 -2.38 15.12
CA ASP A 86 8.63 -3.25 14.29
C ASP A 86 8.34 -3.08 12.80
N ALA A 87 7.14 -2.69 12.45
CA ALA A 87 6.74 -2.38 11.07
C ALA A 87 5.60 -1.36 11.01
N GLY A 88 5.36 -0.83 9.81
CA GLY A 88 4.22 0.04 9.55
C GLY A 88 3.95 0.25 8.07
N LEU A 89 2.83 0.93 7.76
CA LEU A 89 2.46 1.34 6.41
C LEU A 89 3.04 2.72 6.12
N VAL A 90 3.86 2.82 5.06
CA VAL A 90 4.54 4.07 4.68
C VAL A 90 4.01 4.61 3.37
N MET A 91 3.73 5.92 3.38
CA MET A 91 3.33 6.71 2.22
C MET A 91 4.46 7.67 1.85
N ALA A 92 5.19 7.39 0.77
CA ALA A 92 6.32 8.21 0.35
C ALA A 92 5.97 9.71 0.14
N PRO A 93 4.77 10.09 -0.36
CA PRO A 93 4.38 11.50 -0.45
C PRO A 93 4.30 12.27 0.87
N TYR A 94 4.27 11.59 2.01
CA TYR A 94 4.31 12.26 3.31
C TYR A 94 5.73 12.53 3.80
N VAL A 95 6.70 11.85 3.21
CA VAL A 95 8.13 11.94 3.54
C VAL A 95 9.00 12.05 2.28
N PRO A 96 8.70 12.97 1.34
CA PRO A 96 9.31 12.97 0.00
C PRO A 96 10.83 13.24 0.01
N LYS A 97 11.36 13.85 1.07
CA LYS A 97 12.81 14.03 1.23
C LYS A 97 13.52 12.78 1.73
N MET A 98 12.80 11.90 2.43
CA MET A 98 13.32 10.65 2.96
C MET A 98 13.29 9.55 1.88
N LEU A 99 12.24 9.53 1.07
CA LEU A 99 11.94 8.51 0.06
C LEU A 99 11.68 9.15 -1.32
N PRO A 100 12.66 9.87 -1.92
CA PRO A 100 12.43 10.61 -3.15
C PRO A 100 12.16 9.71 -4.38
N ALA A 101 12.83 8.56 -4.55
CA ALA A 101 12.57 7.65 -5.66
C ALA A 101 11.20 6.97 -5.51
N THR A 102 10.87 6.51 -4.32
CA THR A 102 9.54 5.93 -4.02
C THR A 102 8.43 6.97 -4.22
N ASN A 103 8.65 8.23 -3.80
CA ASN A 103 7.70 9.32 -4.03
C ASN A 103 7.54 9.68 -5.51
N MET A 104 8.61 9.58 -6.30
CA MET A 104 8.57 9.78 -7.75
C MET A 104 7.66 8.76 -8.42
N ILE A 105 7.79 7.46 -8.07
CA ILE A 105 6.92 6.41 -8.57
C ILE A 105 5.46 6.70 -8.19
N PHE A 106 5.20 7.05 -6.93
CA PHE A 106 3.86 7.41 -6.47
C PHE A 106 3.27 8.56 -7.29
N SER A 107 4.06 9.60 -7.57
CA SER A 107 3.61 10.75 -8.36
C SER A 107 3.34 10.38 -9.83
N GLN A 108 4.11 9.44 -10.38
CA GLN A 108 3.91 8.95 -11.74
C GLN A 108 2.70 8.04 -11.86
N SER A 109 2.41 7.25 -10.83
CA SER A 109 1.36 6.22 -10.86
C SER A 109 -0.07 6.72 -11.05
N LEU A 110 -0.31 8.02 -10.86
CA LEU A 110 -1.60 8.65 -11.17
C LEU A 110 -1.82 8.75 -12.68
N ILE A 111 -1.76 7.63 -13.40
CA ILE A 111 -1.98 7.51 -14.84
C ILE A 111 -3.03 6.43 -15.15
N GLY A 112 -3.60 6.51 -16.35
CA GLY A 112 -4.45 5.46 -16.90
C GLY A 112 -5.74 5.22 -16.11
N ASP A 113 -6.41 4.14 -16.49
CA ASP A 113 -7.72 3.73 -16.00
C ASP A 113 -7.81 2.24 -15.62
N ASP A 114 -6.74 1.46 -15.89
CA ASP A 114 -6.68 0.04 -15.55
C ASP A 114 -6.08 -0.15 -14.15
N PHE A 115 -6.97 -0.29 -13.17
CA PHE A 115 -6.59 -0.43 -11.76
C PHE A 115 -5.75 -1.70 -11.49
N LEU A 116 -6.13 -2.84 -12.06
CA LEU A 116 -5.39 -4.09 -11.81
C LEU A 116 -4.01 -4.09 -12.47
N ALA A 117 -3.90 -3.51 -13.68
CA ALA A 117 -2.60 -3.30 -14.31
C ALA A 117 -1.70 -2.38 -13.49
N SER A 118 -2.27 -1.34 -12.88
CA SER A 118 -1.56 -0.45 -11.98
C SER A 118 -1.01 -1.17 -10.75
N ILE A 119 -1.80 -2.05 -10.12
CA ILE A 119 -1.32 -2.90 -8.99
C ILE A 119 -0.13 -3.74 -9.40
N GLY A 120 -0.20 -4.39 -10.58
CA GLY A 120 0.91 -5.18 -11.13
C GLY A 120 2.17 -4.36 -11.32
N ALA A 121 2.04 -3.22 -12.01
CA ALA A 121 3.17 -2.33 -12.32
C ALA A 121 3.80 -1.72 -11.06
N MET A 122 2.98 -1.31 -10.09
CA MET A 122 3.46 -0.75 -8.82
C MET A 122 4.28 -1.77 -8.02
N ASN A 123 3.85 -3.02 -7.96
CA ASN A 123 4.61 -4.07 -7.29
C ASN A 123 5.88 -4.42 -8.09
N GLU A 124 5.79 -4.51 -9.40
CA GLU A 124 6.94 -4.84 -10.24
C GLU A 124 8.03 -3.76 -10.18
N VAL A 125 7.68 -2.48 -10.29
CA VAL A 125 8.68 -1.41 -10.17
C VAL A 125 9.26 -1.33 -8.77
N LEU A 126 8.44 -1.46 -7.73
CA LEU A 126 8.91 -1.40 -6.35
C LEU A 126 9.92 -2.52 -6.05
N MET A 127 9.66 -3.73 -6.52
CA MET A 127 10.44 -4.91 -6.17
C MET A 127 11.60 -5.19 -7.14
N LEU A 128 11.45 -4.86 -8.42
CA LEU A 128 12.40 -5.24 -9.47
C LEU A 128 12.97 -4.05 -10.25
N GLY A 129 12.24 -2.94 -10.33
CA GLY A 129 12.57 -1.80 -11.19
C GLY A 129 13.20 -0.61 -10.48
N CYS A 130 13.22 -0.60 -9.13
CA CYS A 130 13.72 0.54 -8.35
C CYS A 130 14.75 0.13 -7.30
N PRO A 131 16.00 -0.19 -7.69
CA PRO A 131 17.05 -0.46 -6.70
C PRO A 131 17.26 0.71 -5.73
N GLU A 132 17.06 1.95 -6.20
CA GLU A 132 17.19 3.14 -5.38
C GLU A 132 16.13 3.22 -4.27
N CYS A 133 14.93 2.67 -4.50
CA CYS A 133 13.89 2.56 -3.45
C CYS A 133 14.38 1.67 -2.29
N HIS A 134 14.99 0.54 -2.59
CA HIS A 134 15.56 -0.36 -1.57
C HIS A 134 16.72 0.31 -0.82
N GLU A 135 17.56 1.07 -1.51
CA GLU A 135 18.61 1.86 -0.86
C GLU A 135 18.05 2.99 0.02
N GLU A 136 16.91 3.58 -0.36
CA GLU A 136 16.18 4.53 0.49
C GLU A 136 15.70 3.87 1.77
N PHE A 137 15.05 2.70 1.67
CA PHE A 137 14.58 1.95 2.84
C PHE A 137 15.75 1.59 3.75
N LYS A 138 16.84 1.06 3.18
CA LYS A 138 18.06 0.69 3.91
C LYS A 138 18.69 1.86 4.66
N ARG A 139 18.83 3.03 4.00
CA ARG A 139 19.37 4.25 4.66
C ARG A 139 18.49 4.71 5.82
N ASN A 140 17.20 4.43 5.76
CA ASN A 140 16.23 4.75 6.81
C ASN A 140 16.00 3.60 7.77
N GLY A 141 16.90 2.60 7.81
CA GLY A 141 16.88 1.51 8.78
C GLY A 141 15.71 0.55 8.60
N ALA A 142 15.25 0.34 7.36
CA ALA A 142 14.11 -0.52 7.07
C ALA A 142 14.33 -1.42 5.84
N VAL A 143 13.41 -2.37 5.70
CA VAL A 143 13.14 -3.16 4.50
C VAL A 143 11.70 -2.88 4.09
N GLY A 144 11.46 -2.65 2.78
CA GLY A 144 10.12 -2.33 2.29
C GLY A 144 9.70 -3.23 1.14
N PHE A 145 8.49 -3.78 1.22
CA PHE A 145 7.88 -4.59 0.16
C PHE A 145 6.35 -4.55 0.26
N VAL A 146 5.66 -5.12 -0.72
CA VAL A 146 4.23 -5.05 -0.97
C VAL A 146 3.75 -3.63 -1.19
N GLY A 147 3.59 -3.28 -2.46
CA GLY A 147 2.88 -2.09 -2.89
C GLY A 147 1.41 -2.37 -3.14
N TYR A 148 0.57 -1.37 -3.00
CA TYR A 148 -0.80 -1.42 -3.49
C TYR A 148 -1.18 -0.09 -4.16
N GLY A 149 -2.34 -0.03 -4.81
CA GLY A 149 -2.91 1.20 -5.34
C GLY A 149 -4.29 1.45 -4.76
N VAL A 150 -4.65 2.69 -4.68
CA VAL A 150 -6.04 3.10 -4.43
C VAL A 150 -6.76 3.11 -5.77
N THR A 151 -8.03 2.69 -5.80
CA THR A 151 -8.91 2.84 -6.97
C THR A 151 -8.86 4.25 -7.54
N PRO A 152 -9.20 4.47 -8.82
CA PRO A 152 -9.04 5.77 -9.45
C PRO A 152 -9.55 6.92 -8.59
N TYR A 153 -8.69 7.89 -8.37
CA TYR A 153 -9.04 9.08 -7.61
C TYR A 153 -10.17 9.85 -8.28
N GLN A 154 -11.00 10.46 -7.47
CA GLN A 154 -12.11 11.31 -7.87
C GLN A 154 -12.09 12.57 -7.00
N PHE A 155 -12.81 13.61 -7.42
CA PHE A 155 -13.01 14.78 -6.57
C PHE A 155 -14.21 14.53 -5.65
N LEU A 156 -13.95 14.48 -4.36
CA LEU A 156 -14.94 14.33 -3.28
C LEU A 156 -15.12 15.70 -2.65
N CYS A 157 -16.24 16.38 -2.90
CA CYS A 157 -16.40 17.79 -2.59
C CYS A 157 -17.53 18.07 -1.61
N ARG A 158 -17.30 19.06 -0.74
CA ARG A 158 -18.33 19.68 0.05
C ARG A 158 -19.07 20.72 -0.82
N GLY A 159 -20.40 20.73 -0.73
CA GLY A 159 -21.23 21.61 -1.53
C GLY A 159 -21.44 21.12 -2.97
N ASP A 160 -22.04 21.99 -3.76
CA ASP A 160 -22.45 21.69 -5.14
C ASP A 160 -21.34 22.00 -6.14
N VAL A 161 -20.31 21.13 -6.20
CA VAL A 161 -19.16 21.21 -7.12
C VAL A 161 -19.32 20.13 -8.19
N LYS A 162 -19.60 20.52 -9.44
CA LYS A 162 -19.96 19.58 -10.51
C LYS A 162 -19.10 19.69 -11.77
N THR A 163 -18.44 20.80 -11.97
CA THR A 163 -17.69 21.12 -13.18
C THR A 163 -16.25 21.50 -12.85
N VAL A 164 -15.38 21.55 -13.86
CA VAL A 164 -14.02 22.05 -13.71
C VAL A 164 -14.03 23.54 -13.31
N GLU A 165 -15.01 24.32 -13.80
CA GLU A 165 -15.16 25.72 -13.41
C GLU A 165 -15.46 25.89 -11.93
N ASP A 166 -16.22 24.97 -11.33
CA ASP A 166 -16.54 25.01 -9.89
C ASP A 166 -15.32 24.69 -9.03
N LEU A 167 -14.32 23.99 -9.59
CA LEU A 167 -13.05 23.70 -8.89
C LEU A 167 -12.11 24.90 -8.80
N LYS A 168 -12.32 25.96 -9.65
CA LYS A 168 -11.43 27.13 -9.67
C LYS A 168 -11.39 27.82 -8.31
N GLY A 169 -10.19 27.94 -7.77
CA GLY A 169 -9.93 28.55 -6.47
C GLY A 169 -10.35 27.71 -5.25
N LYS A 170 -10.94 26.53 -5.45
CA LYS A 170 -11.24 25.60 -4.36
C LYS A 170 -9.96 25.04 -3.75
N LYS A 171 -9.94 24.90 -2.44
CA LYS A 171 -8.86 24.22 -1.71
C LYS A 171 -9.12 22.73 -1.77
N VAL A 172 -8.26 22.03 -2.49
CA VAL A 172 -8.41 20.59 -2.72
C VAL A 172 -7.25 19.84 -2.10
N ARG A 173 -7.56 18.86 -1.25
CA ARG A 173 -6.53 17.97 -0.70
C ARG A 173 -5.99 17.07 -1.81
N GLY A 174 -4.67 17.03 -1.95
CA GLY A 174 -3.96 16.10 -2.82
C GLY A 174 -2.57 15.79 -2.28
N SER A 175 -1.90 14.80 -2.86
CA SER A 175 -0.51 14.46 -2.54
C SER A 175 0.18 13.87 -3.77
N GLY A 176 1.52 13.95 -3.81
CA GLY A 176 2.30 13.48 -4.96
C GLY A 176 1.83 14.13 -6.27
N GLY A 177 1.69 13.36 -7.33
CA GLY A 177 1.21 13.82 -8.63
C GLY A 177 -0.20 14.41 -8.64
N GLY A 178 -1.00 14.17 -7.60
CA GLY A 178 -2.32 14.78 -7.43
C GLY A 178 -2.28 16.29 -7.27
N VAL A 179 -1.16 16.86 -6.83
CA VAL A 179 -0.96 18.32 -6.76
C VAL A 179 -1.11 18.95 -8.15
N ASN A 180 -0.45 18.38 -9.16
CA ASN A 180 -0.53 18.89 -10.54
C ASN A 180 -1.92 18.75 -11.14
N ILE A 181 -2.62 17.63 -10.86
CA ILE A 181 -4.01 17.43 -11.29
C ILE A 181 -4.90 18.55 -10.77
N ILE A 182 -4.75 18.91 -9.49
CA ILE A 182 -5.53 19.97 -8.85
C ILE A 182 -5.20 21.33 -9.45
N GLU A 183 -3.92 21.62 -9.70
CA GLU A 183 -3.49 22.89 -10.31
C GLU A 183 -4.00 23.05 -11.74
N ILE A 184 -3.93 21.99 -12.56
CA ILE A 184 -4.47 21.99 -13.93
C ILE A 184 -6.00 22.19 -13.91
N ALA A 185 -6.70 21.62 -12.93
CA ALA A 185 -8.12 21.83 -12.72
C ALA A 185 -8.46 23.25 -12.21
N GLY A 186 -7.46 24.09 -11.91
CA GLY A 186 -7.63 25.47 -11.40
C GLY A 186 -7.89 25.53 -9.90
N GLY A 187 -7.77 24.45 -9.17
CA GLY A 187 -7.86 24.39 -7.71
C GLY A 187 -6.56 24.80 -7.03
N THR A 188 -6.61 24.97 -5.71
CA THR A 188 -5.47 25.22 -4.85
C THR A 188 -5.13 23.95 -4.08
N PRO A 189 -3.98 23.31 -4.33
CA PRO A 189 -3.63 22.05 -3.68
C PRO A 189 -3.25 22.28 -2.21
N VAL A 190 -3.71 21.37 -1.34
CA VAL A 190 -3.36 21.30 0.08
C VAL A 190 -2.85 19.91 0.39
N SER A 191 -1.59 19.78 0.80
CA SER A 191 -0.99 18.48 1.10
C SER A 191 -1.17 18.13 2.58
N MET A 192 -1.87 17.01 2.84
CA MET A 192 -2.05 16.43 4.18
C MET A 192 -2.44 14.95 4.07
N PRO A 193 -2.25 14.12 5.13
CA PRO A 193 -2.85 12.79 5.21
C PRO A 193 -4.39 12.86 5.11
N PRO A 194 -5.05 11.83 4.52
CA PRO A 194 -6.51 11.87 4.33
C PRO A 194 -7.30 11.88 5.63
N ASN A 195 -6.81 11.27 6.71
CA ASN A 195 -7.46 11.33 8.01
C ASN A 195 -7.52 12.75 8.61
N ASP A 196 -6.59 13.63 8.25
CA ASP A 196 -6.59 15.02 8.71
C ASP A 196 -7.58 15.89 7.90
N ALA A 197 -7.93 15.46 6.69
CA ALA A 197 -8.83 16.18 5.81
C ALA A 197 -10.28 16.20 6.31
N THR A 198 -10.73 15.22 7.08
CA THR A 198 -12.10 15.17 7.62
C THR A 198 -12.44 16.42 8.39
N SER A 199 -11.64 16.74 9.40
CA SER A 199 -11.84 17.96 10.20
C SER A 199 -11.67 19.24 9.38
N ALA A 200 -10.85 19.24 8.34
CA ALA A 200 -10.70 20.41 7.47
C ALA A 200 -11.94 20.62 6.57
N LEU A 201 -12.53 19.55 6.04
CA LEU A 201 -13.81 19.58 5.33
C LEU A 201 -14.95 20.06 6.24
N GLU A 202 -15.07 19.50 7.45
CA GLU A 202 -16.10 19.88 8.44
C GLU A 202 -16.07 21.39 8.73
N ARG A 203 -14.87 21.94 8.97
CA ARG A 203 -14.70 23.36 9.26
C ARG A 203 -14.77 24.27 8.03
N GLY A 204 -14.87 23.70 6.80
CA GLY A 204 -14.86 24.47 5.56
C GLY A 204 -13.51 25.15 5.25
N THR A 205 -12.42 24.68 5.86
CA THR A 205 -11.05 25.14 5.53
C THR A 205 -10.47 24.38 4.34
N LEU A 206 -11.11 23.30 3.94
CA LEU A 206 -10.91 22.51 2.75
C LEU A 206 -12.25 22.35 2.03
N ASP A 207 -12.26 22.44 0.69
CA ASP A 207 -13.47 22.32 -0.12
C ASP A 207 -13.64 20.90 -0.67
N CYS A 208 -12.56 20.28 -1.14
CA CYS A 208 -12.58 18.96 -1.77
C CYS A 208 -11.38 18.10 -1.36
N VAL A 209 -11.50 16.81 -1.61
CA VAL A 209 -10.41 15.83 -1.54
C VAL A 209 -10.28 15.16 -2.90
N LEU A 210 -9.07 15.06 -3.44
CA LEU A 210 -8.73 14.17 -4.54
C LEU A 210 -8.32 12.83 -3.94
N GLY A 211 -9.14 11.78 -4.14
CA GLY A 211 -8.93 10.46 -3.53
C GLY A 211 -9.93 9.40 -3.97
N GLY A 212 -9.79 8.19 -3.47
CA GLY A 212 -10.68 7.07 -3.78
C GLY A 212 -12.08 7.23 -3.16
N VAL A 213 -13.10 6.73 -3.84
CA VAL A 213 -14.50 6.80 -3.36
C VAL A 213 -14.69 6.11 -2.02
N GLN A 214 -14.00 4.99 -1.78
CA GLN A 214 -14.08 4.27 -0.51
C GLN A 214 -13.61 5.12 0.69
N TRP A 215 -12.91 6.26 0.45
CA TRP A 215 -12.51 7.19 1.50
C TRP A 215 -13.71 7.88 2.17
N LEU A 216 -14.86 7.93 1.51
CA LEU A 216 -16.11 8.37 2.13
C LEU A 216 -16.38 7.60 3.43
N ARG A 217 -16.16 6.28 3.45
CA ARG A 217 -16.29 5.44 4.64
C ARG A 217 -14.98 5.38 5.45
N SER A 218 -13.86 5.09 4.78
CA SER A 218 -12.59 4.77 5.43
C SER A 218 -12.00 5.93 6.24
N PHE A 219 -12.29 7.19 5.85
CA PHE A 219 -11.84 8.40 6.54
C PHE A 219 -13.00 9.25 7.07
N GLY A 220 -14.24 8.75 6.98
CA GLY A 220 -15.40 9.43 7.54
C GLY A 220 -15.88 10.65 6.76
N TYR A 221 -15.60 10.74 5.45
CA TYR A 221 -16.06 11.86 4.61
C TYR A 221 -17.55 11.77 4.27
N MET A 222 -18.20 10.64 4.52
CA MET A 222 -19.58 10.36 4.14
C MET A 222 -20.59 11.40 4.62
N ASP A 223 -20.33 12.02 5.77
CA ASP A 223 -21.26 12.97 6.41
C ASP A 223 -20.91 14.44 6.08
N VAL A 224 -19.83 14.68 5.32
CA VAL A 224 -19.33 16.04 5.01
C VAL A 224 -19.14 16.30 3.52
N VAL A 225 -19.18 15.27 2.69
CA VAL A 225 -19.12 15.35 1.23
C VAL A 225 -20.51 15.30 0.65
N ASP A 226 -20.84 16.29 -0.16
CA ASP A 226 -22.16 16.42 -0.83
C ASP A 226 -22.10 15.91 -2.27
N THR A 227 -20.94 16.04 -2.94
CA THR A 227 -20.78 15.72 -4.36
C THR A 227 -19.51 14.91 -4.61
N VAL A 228 -19.63 13.88 -5.43
CA VAL A 228 -18.51 13.10 -6.00
C VAL A 228 -18.53 13.33 -7.51
N ILE A 229 -17.42 13.83 -8.05
CA ILE A 229 -17.25 13.92 -9.50
C ILE A 229 -16.63 12.60 -9.97
N ASN A 230 -17.44 11.78 -10.63
CA ASN A 230 -17.04 10.50 -11.20
C ASN A 230 -16.20 10.73 -12.45
N ALA A 231 -14.93 10.97 -12.25
CA ALA A 231 -13.92 11.16 -13.28
C ALA A 231 -12.62 10.52 -12.81
N PRO A 232 -12.14 9.44 -13.46
CA PRO A 232 -10.92 8.78 -13.05
C PRO A 232 -9.70 9.71 -13.20
N MET A 233 -9.06 10.06 -12.07
CA MET A 233 -7.89 10.92 -11.99
C MET A 233 -6.60 10.11 -11.71
N GLY A 234 -6.52 8.89 -12.22
CA GLY A 234 -5.39 7.98 -12.01
C GLY A 234 -5.40 7.30 -10.63
N MET A 235 -4.54 6.31 -10.45
CA MET A 235 -4.46 5.46 -9.26
C MET A 235 -3.28 5.85 -8.38
N GLY A 236 -3.53 6.23 -7.12
CA GLY A 236 -2.47 6.60 -6.17
C GLY A 236 -1.75 5.37 -5.59
N GLY A 237 -0.44 5.31 -5.73
CA GLY A 237 0.39 4.24 -5.16
C GLY A 237 1.83 4.22 -5.71
N PRO A 238 2.72 3.34 -5.24
CA PRO A 238 2.50 2.37 -4.18
C PRO A 238 2.72 2.95 -2.77
N PRO A 239 1.76 2.85 -1.85
CA PRO A 239 2.11 2.76 -0.45
C PRO A 239 2.92 1.49 -0.19
N VAL A 240 3.88 1.54 0.74
CA VAL A 240 4.65 0.37 1.17
C VAL A 240 3.97 -0.24 2.38
N MET A 241 3.32 -1.42 2.18
CA MET A 241 2.52 -2.05 3.24
C MET A 241 3.38 -2.70 4.32
N MET A 242 4.45 -3.37 3.93
CA MET A 242 5.38 -3.99 4.85
C MET A 242 6.68 -3.19 4.85
N TYR A 243 6.72 -2.14 5.67
CA TYR A 243 7.92 -1.38 5.96
C TYR A 243 8.42 -1.81 7.33
N ILE A 244 9.39 -2.75 7.33
CA ILE A 244 9.85 -3.47 8.53
C ILE A 244 11.19 -2.89 8.99
N ASN A 245 11.37 -2.70 10.29
CA ASN A 245 12.67 -2.36 10.88
C ASN A 245 13.74 -3.34 10.41
N ARG A 246 14.87 -2.82 9.92
CA ARG A 246 15.93 -3.65 9.34
C ARG A 246 16.52 -4.63 10.33
N GLY A 247 16.76 -4.22 11.57
CA GLY A 247 17.27 -5.11 12.62
C GLY A 247 16.28 -6.23 12.95
N VAL A 248 14.97 -5.96 12.90
CA VAL A 248 13.94 -6.99 13.05
C VAL A 248 13.99 -7.96 11.87
N TRP A 249 14.06 -7.46 10.62
CA TRP A 249 14.17 -8.29 9.42
C TRP A 249 15.42 -9.17 9.44
N GLU A 250 16.59 -8.60 9.72
CA GLU A 250 17.87 -9.31 9.78
C GLU A 250 17.93 -10.36 10.90
N SER A 251 17.14 -10.20 11.96
CA SER A 251 17.03 -11.19 13.05
C SER A 251 16.08 -12.35 12.76
N MET A 252 15.30 -12.29 11.67
CA MET A 252 14.46 -13.40 11.20
C MET A 252 15.33 -14.49 10.55
N THR A 253 14.89 -15.75 10.64
CA THR A 253 15.50 -16.83 9.86
C THR A 253 15.20 -16.68 8.36
N PRO A 254 15.99 -17.30 7.47
CA PRO A 254 15.68 -17.31 6.03
C PRO A 254 14.26 -17.80 5.73
N GLU A 255 13.78 -18.82 6.46
CA GLU A 255 12.43 -19.38 6.32
C GLU A 255 11.36 -18.37 6.73
N GLN A 256 11.59 -17.62 7.82
CA GLN A 256 10.67 -16.58 8.28
C GLN A 256 10.61 -15.42 7.29
N ARG A 257 11.75 -14.95 6.76
CA ARG A 257 11.78 -13.93 5.69
C ARG A 257 11.08 -14.39 4.43
N LYS A 258 11.34 -15.65 4.03
CA LYS A 258 10.68 -16.26 2.88
C LYS A 258 9.15 -16.32 3.05
N ALA A 259 8.65 -16.70 4.22
CA ALA A 259 7.22 -16.73 4.51
C ALA A 259 6.54 -15.37 4.30
N HIS A 260 7.19 -14.27 4.65
CA HIS A 260 6.68 -12.92 4.41
C HIS A 260 6.61 -12.59 2.91
N VAL A 261 7.67 -12.89 2.16
CA VAL A 261 7.73 -12.60 0.71
C VAL A 261 6.79 -13.51 -0.09
N ASP A 262 6.66 -14.79 0.27
CA ASP A 262 5.74 -15.72 -0.38
C ASP A 262 4.27 -15.29 -0.26
N LEU A 263 3.91 -14.60 0.81
CA LEU A 263 2.54 -14.11 1.05
C LEU A 263 2.29 -12.72 0.45
N ALA A 264 3.33 -12.04 -0.03
CA ALA A 264 3.25 -10.67 -0.52
C ALA A 264 2.30 -10.50 -1.73
N ALA A 265 2.35 -11.41 -2.69
CA ALA A 265 1.43 -11.42 -3.85
C ALA A 265 -0.04 -11.55 -3.43
N SER A 266 -0.31 -12.45 -2.50
CA SER A 266 -1.66 -12.66 -1.94
C SER A 266 -2.13 -11.43 -1.14
N MET A 267 -1.22 -10.76 -0.42
CA MET A 267 -1.52 -9.53 0.32
C MET A 267 -1.90 -8.38 -0.62
N ALA A 268 -1.11 -8.12 -1.67
CA ALA A 268 -1.39 -7.09 -2.66
C ALA A 268 -2.72 -7.35 -3.41
N ALA A 269 -2.99 -8.60 -3.78
CA ALA A 269 -4.24 -8.98 -4.46
C ALA A 269 -5.46 -8.85 -3.54
N THR A 270 -5.35 -9.22 -2.25
CA THR A 270 -6.42 -9.05 -1.27
C THR A 270 -6.73 -7.56 -1.06
N GLU A 271 -5.70 -6.73 -0.96
CA GLU A 271 -5.91 -5.27 -0.87
C GLU A 271 -6.67 -4.75 -2.09
N ALA A 272 -6.23 -5.12 -3.30
CA ALA A 272 -6.87 -4.64 -4.52
C ALA A 272 -8.35 -5.02 -4.63
N PHE A 273 -8.69 -6.27 -4.33
CA PHE A 273 -10.08 -6.74 -4.48
C PHE A 273 -10.93 -6.44 -3.25
N ASP A 274 -10.50 -6.86 -2.05
CA ASP A 274 -11.37 -6.87 -0.87
C ASP A 274 -11.41 -5.51 -0.16
N ALA A 275 -10.28 -4.78 -0.16
CA ALA A 275 -10.17 -3.50 0.53
C ALA A 275 -10.38 -2.28 -0.38
N GLN A 276 -10.30 -2.45 -1.72
CA GLN A 276 -10.48 -1.37 -2.68
C GLN A 276 -11.72 -1.60 -3.56
N LEU A 277 -11.69 -2.52 -4.55
CA LEU A 277 -12.74 -2.66 -5.57
C LEU A 277 -14.13 -3.00 -4.98
N LEU A 278 -14.20 -4.02 -4.12
CA LEU A 278 -15.47 -4.40 -3.49
C LEU A 278 -15.97 -3.33 -2.54
N LEU A 279 -15.07 -2.68 -1.82
CA LEU A 279 -15.43 -1.61 -0.91
C LEU A 279 -15.98 -0.38 -1.66
N ASP A 280 -15.40 -0.01 -2.82
CA ASP A 280 -15.93 1.08 -3.65
C ASP A 280 -17.39 0.84 -4.03
N GLN A 281 -17.74 -0.38 -4.47
CA GLN A 281 -19.11 -0.72 -4.86
C GLN A 281 -20.09 -0.56 -3.68
N GLU A 282 -19.72 -1.06 -2.49
CA GLU A 282 -20.51 -0.92 -1.28
C GLU A 282 -20.69 0.57 -0.90
N VAL A 283 -19.60 1.34 -0.91
CA VAL A 283 -19.58 2.75 -0.49
C VAL A 283 -20.35 3.64 -1.44
N ILE A 284 -20.29 3.40 -2.77
CA ILE A 284 -21.10 4.13 -3.75
C ILE A 284 -22.58 3.94 -3.46
N ALA A 285 -23.02 2.71 -3.19
CA ALA A 285 -24.42 2.43 -2.89
C ALA A 285 -24.86 3.11 -1.58
N GLU A 286 -24.05 3.05 -0.52
CA GLU A 286 -24.29 3.71 0.76
C GLU A 286 -24.38 5.24 0.61
N ALA A 287 -23.38 5.84 -0.09
CA ALA A 287 -23.31 7.28 -0.27
C ALA A 287 -24.53 7.84 -1.04
N LYS A 288 -24.95 7.14 -2.10
CA LYS A 288 -26.20 7.49 -2.82
C LYS A 288 -27.42 7.39 -1.90
N GLY A 289 -27.49 6.37 -1.04
CA GLY A 289 -28.55 6.22 -0.05
C GLY A 289 -28.59 7.32 1.01
N LYS A 290 -27.45 7.94 1.29
CA LYS A 290 -27.30 9.10 2.21
C LYS A 290 -27.46 10.47 1.52
N GLY A 291 -27.70 10.49 0.21
CA GLY A 291 -27.95 11.73 -0.53
C GLY A 291 -26.71 12.37 -1.17
N VAL A 292 -25.54 11.69 -1.15
CA VAL A 292 -24.36 12.17 -1.88
C VAL A 292 -24.65 12.10 -3.38
N THR A 293 -24.44 13.21 -4.08
CA THR A 293 -24.64 13.33 -5.53
C THR A 293 -23.41 12.83 -6.28
N PHE A 294 -23.59 11.92 -7.23
CA PHE A 294 -22.55 11.50 -8.16
C PHE A 294 -22.77 12.16 -9.52
N VAL A 295 -21.77 12.88 -10.00
CA VAL A 295 -21.81 13.63 -11.27
C VAL A 295 -20.75 13.07 -12.20
N GLU A 296 -21.11 12.80 -13.46
CA GLU A 296 -20.14 12.39 -14.47
C GLU A 296 -19.27 13.58 -14.90
N GLY A 297 -17.94 13.45 -14.78
CA GLY A 297 -17.01 14.52 -15.13
C GLY A 297 -16.87 14.73 -16.63
N GLY A 298 -16.86 13.66 -17.41
CA GLY A 298 -16.80 13.71 -18.88
C GLY A 298 -15.50 14.30 -19.44
N GLU A 299 -15.57 14.76 -20.69
CA GLU A 299 -14.42 15.25 -21.46
C GLU A 299 -13.58 16.35 -20.77
N PRO A 300 -14.17 17.33 -20.05
CA PRO A 300 -13.35 18.37 -19.37
C PRO A 300 -12.36 17.78 -18.37
N PHE A 301 -12.72 16.72 -17.65
CA PHE A 301 -11.82 16.04 -16.69
C PHE A 301 -10.82 15.12 -17.39
N THR A 302 -11.20 14.47 -18.50
CA THR A 302 -10.26 13.73 -19.34
C THR A 302 -9.14 14.62 -19.85
N LYS A 303 -9.44 15.86 -20.28
CA LYS A 303 -8.44 16.84 -20.71
C LYS A 303 -7.45 17.21 -19.60
N ILE A 304 -7.88 17.28 -18.34
CA ILE A 304 -6.97 17.52 -17.21
C ILE A 304 -5.90 16.42 -17.16
N MET A 305 -6.31 15.16 -17.32
CA MET A 305 -5.37 14.04 -17.31
C MET A 305 -4.45 14.04 -18.53
N GLU A 306 -4.96 14.36 -19.71
CA GLU A 306 -4.17 14.51 -20.94
C GLU A 306 -3.10 15.63 -20.81
N GLU A 307 -3.44 16.75 -20.17
CA GLU A 307 -2.49 17.84 -19.93
C GLU A 307 -1.46 17.43 -18.87
N ARG A 308 -1.90 16.79 -17.81
CA ARG A 308 -1.01 16.26 -16.77
C ARG A 308 -0.01 15.27 -17.36
N ASP A 309 -0.43 14.35 -18.21
CA ASP A 309 0.43 13.30 -18.77
C ASP A 309 1.54 13.87 -19.67
N LYS A 310 1.32 15.02 -20.29
CA LYS A 310 2.34 15.72 -21.09
C LYS A 310 3.51 16.24 -20.26
N VAL A 311 3.29 16.59 -18.99
CA VAL A 311 4.28 17.28 -18.16
C VAL A 311 4.79 16.48 -16.97
N GLN A 312 3.99 15.53 -16.48
CA GLN A 312 4.26 14.85 -15.21
C GLN A 312 5.56 14.05 -15.20
N TYR A 313 5.90 13.38 -16.30
CA TYR A 313 7.15 12.63 -16.41
C TYR A 313 8.36 13.55 -16.20
N GLY A 314 8.41 14.68 -16.91
CA GLY A 314 9.50 15.65 -16.79
C GLY A 314 9.60 16.24 -15.37
N ILE A 315 8.46 16.65 -14.80
CA ILE A 315 8.40 17.18 -13.43
C ILE A 315 8.91 16.15 -12.42
N ASN A 316 8.49 14.89 -12.56
CA ASN A 316 8.92 13.81 -11.66
C ASN A 316 10.43 13.54 -11.77
N ALA A 317 10.96 13.47 -13.00
CA ALA A 317 12.38 13.24 -13.23
C ALA A 317 13.24 14.38 -12.67
N GLU A 318 12.86 15.64 -12.93
CA GLU A 318 13.58 16.82 -12.44
C GLU A 318 13.56 16.90 -10.90
N ASN A 319 12.41 16.72 -10.28
CA ASN A 319 12.26 16.75 -8.82
C ASN A 319 13.07 15.62 -8.15
N ALA A 320 13.05 14.42 -8.73
CA ALA A 320 13.80 13.27 -8.22
C ALA A 320 15.32 13.49 -8.35
N LYS A 321 15.81 14.05 -9.48
CA LYS A 321 17.23 14.44 -9.65
C LYS A 321 17.63 15.47 -8.62
N ALA A 322 16.82 16.51 -8.44
CA ALA A 322 17.09 17.55 -7.44
C ALA A 322 17.13 16.98 -6.01
N ALA A 323 16.40 15.91 -5.74
CA ALA A 323 16.40 15.17 -4.48
C ALA A 323 17.52 14.10 -4.37
N GLY A 324 18.35 13.93 -5.41
CA GLY A 324 19.51 13.05 -5.40
C GLY A 324 19.29 11.65 -5.96
N VAL A 325 18.14 11.38 -6.59
CA VAL A 325 17.90 10.12 -7.34
C VAL A 325 18.81 10.10 -8.58
N LYS A 326 19.56 9.01 -8.78
CA LYS A 326 20.61 8.97 -9.80
C LYS A 326 20.07 8.74 -11.22
N ASN A 327 19.12 7.82 -11.35
CA ASN A 327 18.59 7.39 -12.65
C ASN A 327 17.05 7.44 -12.68
N PRO A 328 16.43 8.60 -12.43
CA PRO A 328 14.96 8.69 -12.29
C PRO A 328 14.24 8.28 -13.58
N GLU A 329 14.77 8.63 -14.75
CA GLU A 329 14.18 8.27 -16.04
C GLU A 329 14.12 6.75 -16.23
N ALA A 330 15.17 6.02 -15.89
CA ALA A 330 15.17 4.56 -16.02
C ALA A 330 14.11 3.90 -15.14
N ILE A 331 13.86 4.43 -13.93
CA ILE A 331 12.82 3.94 -13.03
C ILE A 331 11.43 4.28 -13.58
N LEU A 332 11.24 5.49 -14.08
CA LEU A 332 9.98 5.93 -14.69
C LEU A 332 9.64 5.13 -15.95
N ASP A 333 10.64 4.92 -16.84
CA ASP A 333 10.49 4.12 -18.06
C ASP A 333 10.15 2.66 -17.73
N PHE A 334 10.79 2.10 -16.69
CA PHE A 334 10.47 0.75 -16.21
C PHE A 334 9.02 0.68 -15.72
N TYR A 335 8.57 1.67 -14.93
CA TYR A 335 7.18 1.70 -14.45
C TYR A 335 6.18 1.77 -15.60
N LEU A 336 6.41 2.66 -16.58
CA LEU A 336 5.51 2.81 -17.73
C LEU A 336 5.47 1.55 -18.60
N ALA A 337 6.64 0.93 -18.86
CA ALA A 337 6.71 -0.33 -19.57
C ALA A 337 6.01 -1.47 -18.81
N SER A 338 6.18 -1.52 -17.49
CA SER A 338 5.47 -2.48 -16.63
C SER A 338 3.96 -2.27 -16.68
N TYR A 339 3.48 -1.03 -16.68
CA TYR A 339 2.04 -0.74 -16.77
C TYR A 339 1.44 -1.30 -18.06
N GLU A 340 2.07 -1.05 -19.21
CA GLU A 340 1.62 -1.61 -20.50
C GLU A 340 1.72 -3.14 -20.55
N LYS A 341 2.78 -3.72 -20.00
CA LYS A 341 2.91 -5.18 -19.82
C LYS A 341 1.75 -5.75 -19.00
N TRP A 342 1.44 -5.13 -17.86
CA TRP A 342 0.38 -5.62 -16.98
C TRP A 342 -1.01 -5.46 -17.58
N LYS A 343 -1.31 -4.39 -18.32
CA LYS A 343 -2.55 -4.28 -19.11
C LYS A 343 -2.75 -5.49 -20.01
N LYS A 344 -1.68 -5.90 -20.69
CA LYS A 344 -1.71 -7.08 -21.55
C LYS A 344 -1.93 -8.38 -20.74
N ILE A 345 -1.23 -8.57 -19.64
CA ILE A 345 -1.41 -9.75 -18.77
C ILE A 345 -2.84 -9.83 -18.25
N ILE A 346 -3.38 -8.71 -17.73
CA ILE A 346 -4.76 -8.65 -17.22
C ILE A 346 -5.77 -9.04 -18.31
N SER A 347 -5.61 -8.50 -19.50
CA SER A 347 -6.50 -8.76 -20.64
C SER A 347 -6.36 -10.19 -21.16
N ASP A 348 -5.14 -10.64 -21.46
CA ASP A 348 -4.89 -11.93 -22.12
C ASP A 348 -5.26 -13.12 -21.20
N GLU A 349 -5.04 -12.99 -19.90
CA GLU A 349 -5.33 -14.04 -18.92
C GLU A 349 -6.72 -13.90 -18.28
N GLY A 350 -7.45 -12.83 -18.59
CA GLY A 350 -8.76 -12.55 -18.02
C GLY A 350 -8.72 -12.47 -16.50
N ILE A 351 -7.81 -11.66 -15.95
CA ILE A 351 -7.62 -11.50 -14.49
C ILE A 351 -8.76 -10.66 -13.93
N ASP A 352 -9.74 -11.32 -13.34
CA ASP A 352 -10.96 -10.74 -12.78
C ASP A 352 -11.22 -11.17 -11.33
N THR A 353 -10.31 -11.95 -10.74
CA THR A 353 -10.40 -12.42 -9.36
C THR A 353 -9.11 -12.19 -8.60
N ARG A 354 -9.23 -12.10 -7.27
CA ARG A 354 -8.11 -11.98 -6.33
C ARG A 354 -7.06 -13.08 -6.56
N ASP A 355 -7.50 -14.33 -6.70
CA ASP A 355 -6.57 -15.46 -6.80
C ASP A 355 -5.81 -15.46 -8.12
N LYS A 356 -6.43 -15.04 -9.23
CA LYS A 356 -5.73 -14.85 -10.51
C LYS A 356 -4.69 -13.74 -10.44
N LEU A 357 -5.04 -12.59 -9.81
CA LEU A 357 -4.09 -11.51 -9.60
C LEU A 357 -2.93 -11.94 -8.72
N ALA A 358 -3.20 -12.64 -7.62
CA ALA A 358 -2.17 -13.18 -6.73
C ALA A 358 -1.21 -14.12 -7.48
N ALA A 359 -1.75 -15.02 -8.30
CA ALA A 359 -0.94 -15.94 -9.10
C ALA A 359 -0.04 -15.21 -10.12
N ALA A 360 -0.58 -14.19 -10.79
CA ALA A 360 0.18 -13.37 -11.73
C ALA A 360 1.28 -12.57 -11.01
N LEU A 361 0.97 -11.91 -9.88
CA LEU A 361 1.96 -11.19 -9.06
C LEU A 361 3.05 -12.13 -8.54
N GLN A 362 2.69 -13.33 -8.09
CA GLN A 362 3.67 -14.32 -7.65
C GLN A 362 4.61 -14.71 -8.79
N ARG A 363 4.09 -15.01 -9.97
CA ARG A 363 4.87 -15.41 -11.15
C ARG A 363 5.74 -14.28 -11.68
N GLU A 364 5.18 -13.10 -11.85
CA GLU A 364 5.85 -12.00 -12.53
C GLU A 364 6.77 -11.18 -11.62
N VAL A 365 6.51 -11.16 -10.32
CA VAL A 365 7.23 -10.30 -9.38
C VAL A 365 7.87 -11.11 -8.25
N TYR A 366 7.08 -11.67 -7.34
CA TYR A 366 7.59 -12.15 -6.06
C TYR A 366 8.43 -13.43 -6.14
N SER A 367 8.22 -14.29 -7.15
CA SER A 367 9.11 -15.44 -7.39
C SER A 367 10.54 -15.05 -7.80
N LYS A 368 10.73 -13.78 -8.17
CA LYS A 368 12.03 -13.22 -8.60
C LYS A 368 12.73 -12.43 -7.48
N VAL A 369 12.07 -12.26 -6.35
CA VAL A 369 12.60 -11.55 -5.18
C VAL A 369 13.35 -12.51 -4.29
N ASP A 370 14.62 -12.22 -4.04
CA ASP A 370 15.41 -12.91 -3.03
C ASP A 370 15.20 -12.21 -1.67
N PRO A 371 14.55 -12.87 -0.68
CA PRO A 371 14.34 -12.27 0.63
C PRO A 371 15.62 -11.88 1.38
N GLU A 372 16.76 -12.49 1.02
CA GLU A 372 18.06 -12.18 1.61
C GLU A 372 18.68 -10.89 1.05
N SER A 373 18.21 -10.45 -0.13
CA SER A 373 18.70 -9.23 -0.79
C SER A 373 17.95 -7.96 -0.37
N LEU A 374 16.84 -8.07 0.38
CA LEU A 374 16.01 -6.96 0.88
C LEU A 374 16.59 -6.24 2.14
#